data_19abe61a7a7b4ad9e15a2df5ef3e9483
#
_entry.id   19abe61a7a7b4ad9e15a2df5ef3e9483
#
_cell.length_a   1.000
_cell.length_b   1.000
_cell.length_c   1.000
_cell.angle_alpha   90.00
_cell.angle_beta   90.00
_cell.angle_gamma   90.00
#
_symmetry.space_group_name_H-M   'P 1'
#
loop_
_entity.id
_entity.type
_entity.pdbx_description
1 polymer ?
#
loop_
_entity_poly.entity_id
_entity_poly.type
_entity_poly.pdbx_seq_one_letter_code
_entity_poly.pdbx_strand_id
1 'polypeptide(L)'
;MASFGLKRGCLLLPAILIAFLPADAQQFPDRFTNLQVLPKDISKRELLSTMRSFAFALDVRCEHCHVQKDKEIDYGSDDKQSKKTARVMLQMVGTINRDYIGKVSNPKSIQVECVTCHHGLTQPQPLKAVLIEEQEKQGIDGTINLYRDLRSRYYGTGQYDFGETTLNQFTEFLLAKNMHKEAVAIMEMNFAANNPQSVWTYHILAMSHEQNGEIDKAKADYRKVVELHPEDSWAQKQLDLLSQRK
;
A
#
# COMPACT_ATOMS: atom_id res chain seq x y z
N MET A 1 19.34 -56.17 57.49
CA MET A 1 18.66 -56.25 56.20
C MET A 1 17.30 -55.62 56.35
N ALA A 2 17.12 -54.33 56.00
CA ALA A 2 15.88 -53.60 56.16
C ALA A 2 15.33 -53.31 54.74
N SER A 3 14.14 -53.88 54.47
CA SER A 3 13.42 -53.70 53.19
C SER A 3 12.61 -52.43 53.24
N PHE A 4 12.93 -51.48 52.37
CA PHE A 4 12.14 -50.26 52.17
C PHE A 4 11.07 -50.48 51.08
N GLY A 5 9.82 -50.58 51.51
CA GLY A 5 8.66 -50.63 50.60
C GLY A 5 8.29 -49.26 50.05
N LEU A 6 8.41 -49.09 48.74
CA LEU A 6 8.04 -47.87 48.01
C LEU A 6 6.52 -47.89 47.76
N LYS A 7 5.74 -47.06 48.48
CA LYS A 7 4.33 -46.85 48.22
C LYS A 7 4.17 -45.91 47.00
N ARG A 8 3.68 -46.43 45.87
CA ARG A 8 3.26 -45.67 44.71
C ARG A 8 1.93 -44.95 45.01
N GLY A 9 2.00 -43.68 45.33
CA GLY A 9 0.84 -42.81 45.38
C GLY A 9 0.38 -42.44 43.96
N CYS A 10 -0.81 -42.86 43.57
CA CYS A 10 -1.46 -42.50 42.30
C CYS A 10 -2.06 -41.11 42.48
N LEU A 11 -1.40 -40.07 41.92
CA LEU A 11 -1.94 -38.70 41.82
C LEU A 11 -2.98 -38.69 40.70
N LEU A 12 -4.26 -38.67 41.04
CA LEU A 12 -5.36 -38.38 40.15
C LEU A 12 -5.37 -36.85 39.86
N LEU A 13 -4.88 -36.44 38.69
CA LEU A 13 -5.05 -35.09 38.19
C LEU A 13 -6.52 -34.91 37.76
N PRO A 14 -7.22 -33.85 38.20
CA PRO A 14 -8.56 -33.59 37.72
C PRO A 14 -8.48 -33.14 36.25
N ALA A 15 -9.15 -33.86 35.37
CA ALA A 15 -9.35 -33.46 33.99
C ALA A 15 -10.25 -32.20 33.98
N ILE A 16 -9.64 -31.03 33.72
CA ILE A 16 -10.38 -29.77 33.48
C ILE A 16 -11.04 -29.92 32.12
N LEU A 17 -12.34 -30.20 32.12
CA LEU A 17 -13.17 -30.18 30.93
C LEU A 17 -13.36 -28.69 30.52
N ILE A 18 -12.52 -28.21 29.62
CA ILE A 18 -12.72 -26.89 28.98
C ILE A 18 -13.93 -27.05 28.07
N ALA A 19 -15.09 -26.60 28.54
CA ALA A 19 -16.27 -26.47 27.70
C ALA A 19 -15.98 -25.41 26.65
N PHE A 20 -15.69 -25.84 25.42
CA PHE A 20 -15.74 -24.95 24.24
C PHE A 20 -17.20 -24.50 24.08
N LEU A 21 -17.52 -23.33 24.59
CA LEU A 21 -18.74 -22.63 24.19
C LEU A 21 -18.63 -22.38 22.67
N PRO A 22 -19.62 -22.77 21.86
CA PRO A 22 -19.63 -22.43 20.46
C PRO A 22 -19.57 -20.91 20.39
N ALA A 23 -18.52 -20.35 19.75
CA ALA A 23 -18.52 -18.96 19.37
C ALA A 23 -19.79 -18.77 18.53
N ASP A 24 -20.67 -17.85 18.94
CA ASP A 24 -21.87 -17.49 18.19
C ASP A 24 -21.43 -17.15 16.76
N ALA A 25 -21.53 -18.11 15.88
CA ALA A 25 -21.27 -17.91 14.47
C ALA A 25 -22.37 -16.97 13.98
N GLN A 26 -22.02 -15.72 13.75
CA GLN A 26 -22.88 -14.68 13.23
C GLN A 26 -23.68 -15.24 12.05
N GLN A 27 -24.99 -15.49 12.25
CA GLN A 27 -25.81 -16.16 11.23
C GLN A 27 -26.03 -15.21 10.06
N PHE A 28 -25.43 -15.54 8.94
CA PHE A 28 -25.67 -14.85 7.69
C PHE A 28 -27.10 -15.13 7.20
N PRO A 29 -27.89 -14.10 6.79
CA PRO A 29 -29.29 -14.28 6.47
C PRO A 29 -29.50 -15.24 5.29
N ASP A 30 -30.63 -15.96 5.31
CA ASP A 30 -31.02 -16.86 4.22
C ASP A 30 -31.73 -16.14 3.06
N ARG A 31 -32.19 -14.91 3.29
CA ARG A 31 -32.85 -14.07 2.26
C ARG A 31 -32.12 -12.73 2.14
N PHE A 32 -31.88 -12.32 0.90
CA PHE A 32 -31.18 -11.08 0.56
C PHE A 32 -32.18 -10.07 0.03
N THR A 33 -32.43 -9.02 0.77
CA THR A 33 -33.51 -8.05 0.51
C THR A 33 -33.04 -6.81 -0.26
N ASN A 34 -31.72 -6.54 -0.34
CA ASN A 34 -31.17 -5.30 -0.88
C ASN A 34 -30.00 -5.51 -1.85
N LEU A 35 -30.13 -6.47 -2.76
CA LEU A 35 -29.19 -6.66 -3.87
C LEU A 35 -29.55 -5.68 -5.01
N GLN A 36 -28.68 -4.69 -5.27
CA GLN A 36 -28.90 -3.66 -6.29
C GLN A 36 -27.97 -3.82 -7.50
N VAL A 37 -26.79 -4.38 -7.32
CA VAL A 37 -25.77 -4.55 -8.38
C VAL A 37 -25.50 -6.02 -8.66
N LEU A 38 -25.44 -6.83 -7.62
CA LEU A 38 -25.25 -8.28 -7.74
C LEU A 38 -26.56 -8.96 -8.23
N PRO A 39 -26.46 -10.11 -8.93
CA PRO A 39 -27.62 -10.88 -9.37
C PRO A 39 -28.57 -11.18 -8.21
N LYS A 40 -29.88 -11.04 -8.43
CA LYS A 40 -30.89 -11.26 -7.38
C LYS A 40 -31.03 -12.74 -7.00
N ASP A 41 -30.63 -13.62 -7.89
CA ASP A 41 -30.64 -15.08 -7.77
C ASP A 41 -29.29 -15.66 -7.33
N ILE A 42 -28.32 -14.79 -6.94
CA ILE A 42 -27.01 -15.22 -6.46
C ILE A 42 -27.17 -16.18 -5.27
N SER A 43 -26.45 -17.29 -5.29
CA SER A 43 -26.47 -18.24 -4.18
C SER A 43 -25.83 -17.65 -2.91
N LYS A 44 -26.28 -18.12 -1.73
CA LYS A 44 -25.71 -17.70 -0.44
C LYS A 44 -24.17 -17.90 -0.39
N ARG A 45 -23.68 -19.00 -0.96
CA ARG A 45 -22.25 -19.32 -1.01
C ARG A 45 -21.47 -18.31 -1.86
N GLU A 46 -21.97 -18.00 -3.04
CA GLU A 46 -21.36 -17.04 -3.96
C GLU A 46 -21.37 -15.63 -3.39
N LEU A 47 -22.49 -15.21 -2.79
CA LEU A 47 -22.57 -13.90 -2.13
C LEU A 47 -21.56 -13.77 -0.98
N LEU A 48 -21.45 -14.80 -0.13
CA LEU A 48 -20.46 -14.81 0.95
C LEU A 48 -19.02 -14.75 0.41
N SER A 49 -18.72 -15.49 -0.66
CA SER A 49 -17.41 -15.45 -1.32
C SER A 49 -17.10 -14.06 -1.84
N THR A 50 -18.08 -13.43 -2.51
CA THR A 50 -17.98 -12.06 -3.04
C THR A 50 -17.74 -11.04 -1.92
N MET A 51 -18.51 -11.12 -0.81
CA MET A 51 -18.29 -10.20 0.33
C MET A 51 -16.92 -10.39 0.99
N ARG A 52 -16.43 -11.62 1.08
CA ARG A 52 -15.10 -11.91 1.60
C ARG A 52 -14.00 -11.38 0.69
N SER A 53 -14.16 -11.46 -0.64
CA SER A 53 -13.18 -10.89 -1.58
C SER A 53 -13.10 -9.36 -1.45
N PHE A 54 -14.23 -8.68 -1.20
CA PHE A 54 -14.22 -7.24 -0.93
C PHE A 54 -13.51 -6.92 0.39
N ALA A 55 -13.85 -7.63 1.46
CA ALA A 55 -13.22 -7.44 2.77
C ALA A 55 -11.69 -7.65 2.69
N PHE A 56 -11.26 -8.68 1.97
CA PHE A 56 -9.84 -8.95 1.72
C PHE A 56 -9.17 -7.85 0.88
N ALA A 57 -9.81 -7.43 -0.22
CA ALA A 57 -9.24 -6.41 -1.11
C ALA A 57 -9.06 -5.04 -0.45
N LEU A 58 -9.83 -4.75 0.59
CA LEU A 58 -9.83 -3.47 1.32
C LEU A 58 -9.17 -3.57 2.71
N ASP A 59 -8.80 -4.77 3.16
CA ASP A 59 -8.35 -5.09 4.52
C ASP A 59 -9.34 -4.57 5.60
N VAL A 60 -10.61 -4.89 5.44
CA VAL A 60 -11.68 -4.45 6.34
C VAL A 60 -12.57 -5.62 6.78
N ARG A 61 -13.38 -5.39 7.81
CA ARG A 61 -14.41 -6.32 8.28
C ARG A 61 -15.79 -5.94 7.76
N CYS A 62 -16.77 -6.83 7.98
CA CYS A 62 -18.16 -6.67 7.49
C CYS A 62 -18.80 -5.35 7.95
N GLU A 63 -18.51 -4.94 9.18
CA GLU A 63 -19.02 -3.70 9.77
C GLU A 63 -18.48 -2.41 9.13
N HIS A 64 -17.47 -2.50 8.27
CA HIS A 64 -17.05 -1.34 7.47
C HIS A 64 -18.18 -0.86 6.54
N CYS A 65 -18.85 -1.82 5.89
CA CYS A 65 -19.93 -1.54 4.92
C CYS A 65 -21.33 -1.79 5.43
N HIS A 66 -21.50 -2.62 6.47
CA HIS A 66 -22.80 -2.98 7.03
C HIS A 66 -22.99 -2.37 8.43
N VAL A 67 -24.23 -2.05 8.76
CA VAL A 67 -24.56 -1.46 10.06
C VAL A 67 -24.55 -2.55 11.12
N GLN A 68 -23.82 -2.33 12.19
CA GLN A 68 -23.90 -3.18 13.39
C GLN A 68 -24.95 -2.61 14.33
N LYS A 69 -25.90 -3.46 14.72
CA LYS A 69 -26.92 -3.19 15.74
C LYS A 69 -26.73 -4.20 16.87
N ASP A 70 -26.26 -3.71 18.00
CA ASP A 70 -25.89 -4.55 19.15
C ASP A 70 -24.90 -5.66 18.75
N LYS A 71 -25.33 -6.93 18.78
CA LYS A 71 -24.52 -8.10 18.39
C LYS A 71 -24.78 -8.59 16.97
N GLU A 72 -25.73 -7.99 16.26
CA GLU A 72 -26.13 -8.41 14.91
C GLU A 72 -25.69 -7.40 13.85
N ILE A 73 -25.50 -7.86 12.61
CA ILE A 73 -25.21 -6.99 11.47
C ILE A 73 -26.45 -6.89 10.60
N ASP A 74 -26.92 -5.68 10.38
CA ASP A 74 -27.95 -5.35 9.41
C ASP A 74 -27.34 -5.27 8.00
N TYR A 75 -27.35 -6.40 7.31
CA TYR A 75 -26.84 -6.50 5.93
C TYR A 75 -27.73 -5.75 4.93
N GLY A 76 -29.00 -5.49 5.27
CA GLY A 76 -29.97 -4.81 4.40
C GLY A 76 -29.84 -3.29 4.39
N SER A 77 -29.46 -2.65 5.51
CA SER A 77 -29.38 -1.20 5.63
C SER A 77 -28.40 -0.56 4.64
N ASP A 78 -28.76 0.63 4.15
CA ASP A 78 -27.94 1.50 3.30
C ASP A 78 -27.45 2.76 4.03
N ASP A 79 -27.45 2.76 5.35
CA ASP A 79 -27.05 3.95 6.13
C ASP A 79 -25.54 4.24 5.98
N LYS A 80 -24.72 3.21 5.73
CA LYS A 80 -23.28 3.40 5.54
C LYS A 80 -22.92 3.86 4.13
N GLN A 81 -22.20 4.98 4.05
CA GLN A 81 -21.71 5.51 2.78
C GLN A 81 -20.73 4.57 2.07
N SER A 82 -19.91 3.84 2.83
CA SER A 82 -18.98 2.83 2.28
C SER A 82 -19.69 1.73 1.49
N LYS A 83 -20.88 1.29 1.92
CA LYS A 83 -21.71 0.33 1.16
C LYS A 83 -22.20 0.91 -0.16
N LYS A 84 -22.62 2.18 -0.17
CA LYS A 84 -23.05 2.89 -1.39
C LYS A 84 -21.88 3.05 -2.36
N THR A 85 -20.73 3.46 -1.84
CA THR A 85 -19.48 3.58 -2.62
C THR A 85 -19.07 2.22 -3.22
N ALA A 86 -19.13 1.14 -2.45
CA ALA A 86 -18.82 -0.21 -2.94
C ALA A 86 -19.69 -0.62 -4.14
N ARG A 87 -20.98 -0.25 -4.15
CA ARG A 87 -21.86 -0.51 -5.30
C ARG A 87 -21.41 0.24 -6.56
N VAL A 88 -21.01 1.50 -6.42
CA VAL A 88 -20.48 2.29 -7.54
C VAL A 88 -19.19 1.65 -8.07
N MET A 89 -18.28 1.23 -7.18
CA MET A 89 -17.05 0.54 -7.56
C MET A 89 -17.32 -0.80 -8.26
N LEU A 90 -18.30 -1.57 -7.82
CA LEU A 90 -18.74 -2.80 -8.49
C LEU A 90 -19.23 -2.55 -9.92
N GLN A 91 -20.03 -1.52 -10.13
CA GLN A 91 -20.49 -1.13 -11.46
C GLN A 91 -19.31 -0.71 -12.34
N MET A 92 -18.37 0.07 -11.81
CA MET A 92 -17.16 0.49 -12.51
C MET A 92 -16.32 -0.72 -12.93
N VAL A 93 -16.01 -1.64 -12.03
CA VAL A 93 -15.24 -2.86 -12.33
C VAL A 93 -15.95 -3.71 -13.38
N GLY A 94 -17.26 -3.89 -13.25
CA GLY A 94 -18.07 -4.59 -14.26
C GLY A 94 -18.00 -3.94 -15.66
N THR A 95 -18.05 -2.62 -15.71
CA THR A 95 -17.92 -1.84 -16.95
C THR A 95 -16.51 -1.98 -17.55
N ILE A 96 -15.46 -1.86 -16.74
CA ILE A 96 -14.08 -2.04 -17.20
C ILE A 96 -13.89 -3.43 -17.81
N ASN A 97 -14.32 -4.47 -17.12
CA ASN A 97 -14.16 -5.85 -17.61
C ASN A 97 -14.95 -6.12 -18.88
N ARG A 98 -16.21 -5.67 -18.97
CA ARG A 98 -17.07 -5.89 -20.12
C ARG A 98 -16.69 -5.04 -21.32
N ASP A 99 -16.52 -3.73 -21.12
CA ASP A 99 -16.49 -2.76 -22.21
C ASP A 99 -15.07 -2.44 -22.68
N TYR A 100 -14.06 -2.70 -21.86
CA TYR A 100 -12.64 -2.43 -22.15
C TYR A 100 -11.81 -3.72 -22.22
N ILE A 101 -11.73 -4.48 -21.13
CA ILE A 101 -10.93 -5.71 -21.11
C ILE A 101 -11.47 -6.75 -22.10
N GLY A 102 -12.80 -6.87 -22.24
CA GLY A 102 -13.43 -7.76 -23.21
C GLY A 102 -13.07 -7.48 -24.68
N LYS A 103 -12.49 -6.30 -24.99
CA LYS A 103 -12.02 -5.92 -26.33
C LYS A 103 -10.53 -6.13 -26.54
N VAL A 104 -9.80 -6.49 -25.50
CA VAL A 104 -8.35 -6.77 -25.58
C VAL A 104 -8.16 -8.14 -26.22
N SER A 105 -7.13 -8.30 -27.05
CA SER A 105 -6.75 -9.60 -27.60
C SER A 105 -6.44 -10.57 -26.45
N ASN A 106 -7.06 -11.77 -26.48
CA ASN A 106 -6.98 -12.79 -25.44
C ASN A 106 -7.52 -12.35 -24.04
N PRO A 107 -8.81 -11.92 -23.96
CA PRO A 107 -9.38 -11.36 -22.73
C PRO A 107 -9.56 -12.40 -21.60
N LYS A 108 -9.46 -13.71 -21.89
CA LYS A 108 -9.70 -14.77 -20.89
C LYS A 108 -8.71 -14.80 -19.73
N SER A 109 -7.54 -14.18 -19.89
CA SER A 109 -6.48 -14.14 -18.87
C SER A 109 -6.38 -12.82 -18.11
N ILE A 110 -7.18 -11.82 -18.51
CA ILE A 110 -7.15 -10.48 -17.91
C ILE A 110 -8.49 -10.19 -17.28
N GLN A 111 -8.49 -9.92 -15.99
CA GLN A 111 -9.66 -9.49 -15.24
C GLN A 111 -9.27 -8.47 -14.19
N VAL A 112 -10.00 -7.36 -14.12
CA VAL A 112 -9.86 -6.38 -13.04
C VAL A 112 -10.77 -6.78 -11.90
N GLU A 113 -10.22 -6.82 -10.70
CA GLU A 113 -10.92 -7.07 -9.44
C GLU A 113 -10.69 -5.92 -8.46
N CYS A 114 -11.39 -5.89 -7.34
CA CYS A 114 -11.19 -4.86 -6.33
C CYS A 114 -9.73 -4.81 -5.84
N VAL A 115 -9.12 -5.99 -5.63
CA VAL A 115 -7.73 -6.12 -5.19
C VAL A 115 -6.73 -5.55 -6.20
N THR A 116 -7.06 -5.52 -7.50
CA THR A 116 -6.19 -4.98 -8.56
C THR A 116 -5.81 -3.50 -8.32
N CYS A 117 -6.69 -2.74 -7.68
CA CYS A 117 -6.45 -1.33 -7.35
C CYS A 117 -6.24 -1.10 -5.85
N HIS A 118 -6.95 -1.84 -5.00
CA HIS A 118 -6.98 -1.54 -3.57
C HIS A 118 -5.80 -2.12 -2.78
N HIS A 119 -5.32 -3.32 -3.11
CA HIS A 119 -4.16 -3.95 -2.43
C HIS A 119 -4.22 -3.88 -0.90
N GLY A 120 -5.42 -3.99 -0.29
CA GLY A 120 -5.60 -3.86 1.15
C GLY A 120 -5.78 -2.42 1.65
N LEU A 121 -6.03 -1.46 0.77
CA LEU A 121 -6.30 -0.06 1.14
C LEU A 121 -7.75 0.31 0.80
N THR A 122 -8.45 0.93 1.74
CA THR A 122 -9.80 1.46 1.49
C THR A 122 -9.81 2.60 0.47
N GLN A 123 -8.71 3.36 0.41
CA GLN A 123 -8.46 4.43 -0.55
C GLN A 123 -7.11 4.17 -1.23
N PRO A 124 -7.10 3.57 -2.43
CA PRO A 124 -5.86 3.29 -3.13
C PRO A 124 -5.28 4.59 -3.68
N GLN A 125 -4.11 4.96 -3.18
CA GLN A 125 -3.34 6.11 -3.64
C GLN A 125 -1.88 5.69 -3.87
N PRO A 126 -1.23 6.17 -4.94
CA PRO A 126 0.22 6.03 -5.07
C PRO A 126 0.95 6.67 -3.89
N LEU A 127 2.01 6.04 -3.38
CA LEU A 127 2.78 6.58 -2.24
C LEU A 127 3.23 8.02 -2.49
N LYS A 128 3.64 8.36 -3.71
CA LYS A 128 3.98 9.74 -4.08
C LYS A 128 2.86 10.74 -3.75
N ALA A 129 1.59 10.40 -4.03
CA ALA A 129 0.47 11.29 -3.75
C ALA A 129 0.27 11.47 -2.23
N VAL A 130 0.41 10.39 -1.47
CA VAL A 130 0.36 10.42 0.01
C VAL A 130 1.46 11.32 0.58
N LEU A 131 2.69 11.22 0.05
CA LEU A 131 3.82 12.05 0.48
C LEU A 131 3.63 13.53 0.10
N ILE A 132 3.03 13.84 -1.06
CA ILE A 132 2.70 15.22 -1.45
C ILE A 132 1.70 15.84 -0.47
N GLU A 133 0.61 15.12 -0.17
CA GLU A 133 -0.38 15.59 0.81
C GLU A 133 0.25 15.85 2.19
N GLU A 134 1.13 14.97 2.64
CA GLU A 134 1.78 15.14 3.94
C GLU A 134 2.76 16.31 3.94
N GLN A 135 3.50 16.50 2.84
CA GLN A 135 4.38 17.64 2.66
C GLN A 135 3.64 18.97 2.75
N GLU A 136 2.44 19.04 2.19
CA GLU A 136 1.60 20.25 2.26
C GLU A 136 1.03 20.48 3.67
N LYS A 137 0.80 19.43 4.45
CA LYS A 137 0.23 19.50 5.80
C LYS A 137 1.26 19.73 6.89
N GLN A 138 2.38 19.01 6.87
CA GLN A 138 3.34 18.92 7.99
C GLN A 138 4.80 19.18 7.56
N GLY A 139 5.05 19.50 6.30
CA GLY A 139 6.38 19.74 5.79
C GLY A 139 7.27 18.49 5.73
N ILE A 140 8.58 18.71 5.53
CA ILE A 140 9.50 17.62 5.21
C ILE A 140 9.68 16.61 6.35
N ASP A 141 9.72 17.07 7.59
CA ASP A 141 9.90 16.19 8.76
C ASP A 141 8.70 15.25 8.93
N GLY A 142 7.48 15.78 8.77
CA GLY A 142 6.25 14.98 8.74
C GLY A 142 6.27 13.94 7.63
N THR A 143 6.66 14.36 6.43
CA THR A 143 6.76 13.48 5.25
C THR A 143 7.75 12.34 5.45
N ILE A 144 8.95 12.62 5.97
CA ILE A 144 9.97 11.60 6.26
C ILE A 144 9.47 10.62 7.32
N ASN A 145 8.83 11.12 8.37
CA ASN A 145 8.27 10.27 9.43
C ASN A 145 7.15 9.40 8.90
N LEU A 146 6.24 9.95 8.09
CA LEU A 146 5.18 9.19 7.46
C LEU A 146 5.73 8.10 6.52
N TYR A 147 6.73 8.42 5.68
CA TYR A 147 7.36 7.43 4.81
C TYR A 147 7.95 6.27 5.62
N ARG A 148 8.67 6.55 6.69
CA ARG A 148 9.28 5.53 7.56
C ARG A 148 8.21 4.66 8.23
N ASP A 149 7.14 5.26 8.73
CA ASP A 149 6.02 4.55 9.35
C ASP A 149 5.30 3.65 8.32
N LEU A 150 4.95 4.18 7.14
CA LEU A 150 4.34 3.40 6.08
C LEU A 150 5.26 2.26 5.61
N ARG A 151 6.56 2.53 5.45
CA ARG A 151 7.53 1.49 5.07
C ARG A 151 7.62 0.39 6.13
N SER A 152 7.61 0.73 7.43
CA SER A 152 7.65 -0.26 8.49
C SER A 152 6.45 -1.19 8.52
N ARG A 153 5.28 -0.70 8.12
CA ARG A 153 4.01 -1.46 8.11
C ARG A 153 3.76 -2.21 6.81
N TYR A 154 4.14 -1.62 5.67
CA TYR A 154 3.67 -2.06 4.35
C TYR A 154 4.78 -2.50 3.39
N TYR A 155 6.06 -2.49 3.80
CA TYR A 155 7.14 -2.95 2.92
C TYR A 155 6.97 -4.43 2.55
N GLY A 156 6.96 -4.71 1.26
CA GLY A 156 6.79 -6.07 0.74
C GLY A 156 5.35 -6.59 0.71
N THR A 157 4.37 -5.80 1.13
CA THR A 157 2.96 -6.22 1.16
C THR A 157 2.18 -5.86 -0.12
N GLY A 158 2.74 -5.01 -0.99
CA GLY A 158 2.13 -4.61 -2.25
C GLY A 158 1.19 -3.41 -2.19
N GLN A 159 0.91 -2.84 -1.00
CA GLN A 159 0.07 -1.65 -0.86
C GLN A 159 0.71 -0.41 -1.48
N TYR A 160 2.02 -0.24 -1.27
CA TYR A 160 2.78 0.89 -1.76
C TYR A 160 4.07 0.45 -2.44
N ASP A 161 4.49 1.20 -3.44
CA ASP A 161 5.83 1.08 -4.03
C ASP A 161 6.83 1.93 -3.22
N PHE A 162 7.71 1.25 -2.48
CA PHE A 162 8.80 1.86 -1.71
C PHE A 162 10.13 1.86 -2.47
N GLY A 163 10.12 1.55 -3.76
CA GLY A 163 11.31 1.59 -4.62
C GLY A 163 11.84 3.01 -4.83
N GLU A 164 13.06 3.08 -5.38
CA GLU A 164 13.74 4.36 -5.66
C GLU A 164 12.91 5.31 -6.53
N THR A 165 12.13 4.75 -7.46
CA THR A 165 11.29 5.49 -8.42
C THR A 165 10.30 6.42 -7.73
N THR A 166 9.62 5.97 -6.68
CA THR A 166 8.64 6.78 -5.95
C THR A 166 9.29 8.01 -5.32
N LEU A 167 10.45 7.85 -4.69
CA LEU A 167 11.17 8.95 -4.05
C LEU A 167 11.80 9.88 -5.08
N ASN A 168 12.29 9.35 -6.21
CA ASN A 168 12.74 10.17 -7.34
C ASN A 168 11.64 11.09 -7.84
N GLN A 169 10.46 10.54 -8.15
CA GLN A 169 9.32 11.32 -8.61
C GLN A 169 8.81 12.33 -7.58
N PHE A 170 8.90 12.02 -6.30
CA PHE A 170 8.56 12.97 -5.25
C PHE A 170 9.60 14.09 -5.15
N THR A 171 10.89 13.78 -5.31
CA THR A 171 11.96 14.77 -5.37
C THR A 171 11.82 15.72 -6.56
N GLU A 172 11.46 15.22 -7.75
CA GLU A 172 11.16 16.04 -8.91
C GLU A 172 10.02 17.05 -8.64
N PHE A 173 8.98 16.59 -7.91
CA PHE A 173 7.91 17.50 -7.46
C PHE A 173 8.45 18.61 -6.54
N LEU A 174 9.32 18.28 -5.59
CA LEU A 174 9.93 19.24 -4.66
C LEU A 174 10.80 20.27 -5.42
N LEU A 175 11.64 19.82 -6.35
CA LEU A 175 12.46 20.65 -7.20
C LEU A 175 11.61 21.63 -8.04
N ALA A 176 10.52 21.13 -8.63
CA ALA A 176 9.57 21.97 -9.39
C ALA A 176 8.86 23.03 -8.50
N LYS A 177 8.82 22.83 -7.19
CA LYS A 177 8.32 23.79 -6.20
C LYS A 177 9.41 24.68 -5.59
N ASN A 178 10.66 24.61 -6.07
CA ASN A 178 11.84 25.28 -5.53
C ASN A 178 12.15 24.91 -4.07
N MET A 179 11.76 23.70 -3.65
CA MET A 179 12.00 23.15 -2.30
C MET A 179 13.31 22.35 -2.31
N HIS A 180 14.44 23.04 -2.49
CA HIS A 180 15.72 22.41 -2.81
C HIS A 180 16.33 21.66 -1.62
N LYS A 181 16.19 22.19 -0.40
CA LYS A 181 16.67 21.53 0.83
C LYS A 181 15.89 20.24 1.10
N GLU A 182 14.59 20.30 0.92
CA GLU A 182 13.69 19.16 1.07
C GLU A 182 13.99 18.08 0.02
N ALA A 183 14.28 18.50 -1.22
CA ALA A 183 14.70 17.61 -2.29
C ALA A 183 15.97 16.82 -1.92
N VAL A 184 17.00 17.50 -1.39
CA VAL A 184 18.22 16.84 -0.90
C VAL A 184 17.90 15.85 0.22
N ALA A 185 17.08 16.24 1.22
CA ALA A 185 16.74 15.37 2.34
C ALA A 185 16.01 14.08 1.88
N ILE A 186 15.13 14.18 0.89
CA ILE A 186 14.44 13.01 0.32
C ILE A 186 15.42 12.13 -0.48
N MET A 187 16.36 12.71 -1.21
CA MET A 187 17.36 11.92 -1.92
C MET A 187 18.32 11.20 -0.97
N GLU A 188 18.76 11.84 0.11
CA GLU A 188 19.54 11.18 1.17
C GLU A 188 18.75 9.99 1.76
N MET A 189 17.46 10.17 2.03
CA MET A 189 16.59 9.08 2.48
C MET A 189 16.47 7.97 1.43
N ASN A 190 16.35 8.31 0.14
CA ASN A 190 16.27 7.34 -0.95
C ASN A 190 17.54 6.47 -1.02
N PHE A 191 18.71 7.08 -0.94
CA PHE A 191 19.98 6.34 -0.92
C PHE A 191 20.10 5.43 0.32
N ALA A 192 19.72 5.91 1.49
CA ALA A 192 19.73 5.12 2.71
C ALA A 192 18.74 3.93 2.68
N ALA A 193 17.57 4.12 2.07
CA ALA A 193 16.50 3.13 2.06
C ALA A 193 16.64 2.08 0.94
N ASN A 194 17.12 2.48 -0.25
CA ASN A 194 17.06 1.70 -1.47
C ASN A 194 18.44 1.39 -2.07
N ASN A 195 19.52 2.07 -1.61
CA ASN A 195 20.87 1.93 -2.17
C ASN A 195 20.88 1.94 -3.72
N PRO A 196 20.31 2.96 -4.35
CA PRO A 196 20.08 3.00 -5.79
C PRO A 196 21.37 2.98 -6.59
N GLN A 197 21.33 2.34 -7.77
CA GLN A 197 22.43 2.30 -8.71
C GLN A 197 22.01 2.83 -10.09
N SER A 198 20.83 3.46 -10.19
CA SER A 198 20.30 3.94 -11.46
C SER A 198 20.87 5.30 -11.83
N VAL A 199 21.13 5.49 -13.11
CA VAL A 199 21.54 6.78 -13.70
C VAL A 199 20.52 7.87 -13.34
N TRP A 200 19.23 7.57 -13.44
CA TRP A 200 18.17 8.53 -13.13
C TRP A 200 18.24 9.04 -11.70
N THR A 201 18.45 8.15 -10.72
CA THR A 201 18.51 8.56 -9.31
C THR A 201 19.72 9.47 -9.05
N TYR A 202 20.89 9.18 -9.66
CA TYR A 202 22.05 10.07 -9.58
C TYR A 202 21.83 11.41 -10.29
N HIS A 203 21.08 11.45 -11.39
CA HIS A 203 20.68 12.71 -12.02
C HIS A 203 19.86 13.58 -11.07
N ILE A 204 18.83 13.01 -10.45
CA ILE A 204 17.95 13.72 -9.50
C ILE A 204 18.76 14.23 -8.29
N LEU A 205 19.69 13.41 -7.77
CA LEU A 205 20.56 13.81 -6.66
C LEU A 205 21.46 14.99 -7.08
N ALA A 206 22.11 14.89 -8.25
CA ALA A 206 22.96 15.96 -8.77
C ALA A 206 22.19 17.28 -8.94
N MET A 207 20.99 17.21 -9.53
CA MET A 207 20.12 18.38 -9.67
C MET A 207 19.68 18.94 -8.30
N SER A 208 19.41 18.09 -7.34
CA SER A 208 19.02 18.52 -5.99
C SER A 208 20.16 19.27 -5.32
N HIS A 209 21.39 18.73 -5.35
CA HIS A 209 22.57 19.43 -4.82
C HIS A 209 22.88 20.71 -5.57
N GLU A 210 22.80 20.71 -6.90
CA GLU A 210 23.05 21.92 -7.72
C GLU A 210 22.08 23.05 -7.35
N GLN A 211 20.78 22.76 -7.31
CA GLN A 211 19.77 23.77 -7.00
C GLN A 211 19.79 24.19 -5.53
N ASN A 212 20.28 23.34 -4.64
CA ASN A 212 20.53 23.69 -3.24
C ASN A 212 21.84 24.49 -3.03
N GLY A 213 22.63 24.72 -4.09
CA GLY A 213 23.89 25.45 -4.04
C GLY A 213 25.09 24.63 -3.57
N GLU A 214 24.93 23.31 -3.41
CA GLU A 214 25.98 22.37 -2.99
C GLU A 214 26.83 21.91 -4.18
N ILE A 215 27.51 22.86 -4.82
CA ILE A 215 28.14 22.69 -6.14
C ILE A 215 29.14 21.53 -6.19
N ASP A 216 29.96 21.34 -5.16
CA ASP A 216 30.97 20.25 -5.16
C ASP A 216 30.32 18.88 -5.08
N LYS A 217 29.21 18.74 -4.32
CA LYS A 217 28.42 17.51 -4.27
C LYS A 217 27.75 17.26 -5.63
N ALA A 218 27.14 18.28 -6.23
CA ALA A 218 26.54 18.17 -7.55
C ALA A 218 27.53 17.69 -8.61
N LYS A 219 28.78 18.23 -8.60
CA LYS A 219 29.87 17.76 -9.48
C LYS A 219 30.22 16.29 -9.26
N ALA A 220 30.25 15.85 -8.01
CA ALA A 220 30.53 14.45 -7.68
C ALA A 220 29.44 13.51 -8.22
N ASP A 221 28.18 13.92 -8.08
CA ASP A 221 27.03 13.14 -8.54
C ASP A 221 26.94 13.10 -10.06
N TYR A 222 27.16 14.23 -10.76
CA TYR A 222 27.24 14.23 -12.23
C TYR A 222 28.40 13.39 -12.77
N ARG A 223 29.56 13.34 -12.08
CA ARG A 223 30.63 12.40 -12.45
C ARG A 223 30.14 10.95 -12.33
N LYS A 224 29.36 10.63 -11.30
CA LYS A 224 28.79 9.30 -11.13
C LYS A 224 27.79 8.97 -12.26
N VAL A 225 26.98 9.95 -12.70
CA VAL A 225 26.12 9.78 -13.89
C VAL A 225 26.96 9.43 -15.11
N VAL A 226 28.03 10.19 -15.41
CA VAL A 226 28.91 9.95 -16.57
C VAL A 226 29.66 8.61 -16.43
N GLU A 227 30.05 8.20 -15.21
CA GLU A 227 30.63 6.89 -14.97
C GLU A 227 29.66 5.75 -15.33
N LEU A 228 28.41 5.87 -14.93
CA LEU A 228 27.37 4.87 -15.19
C LEU A 228 26.86 4.89 -16.63
N HIS A 229 26.87 6.07 -17.28
CA HIS A 229 26.39 6.28 -18.64
C HIS A 229 27.31 7.30 -19.37
N PRO A 230 28.43 6.84 -19.95
CA PRO A 230 29.45 7.72 -20.54
C PRO A 230 28.94 8.59 -21.71
N GLU A 231 27.86 8.17 -22.36
CA GLU A 231 27.25 8.89 -23.49
C GLU A 231 26.23 9.97 -23.05
N ASP A 232 26.08 10.20 -21.75
CA ASP A 232 25.17 11.21 -21.21
C ASP A 232 25.73 12.63 -21.44
N SER A 233 25.43 13.17 -22.61
CA SER A 233 25.88 14.49 -23.02
C SER A 233 25.32 15.63 -22.16
N TRP A 234 24.15 15.41 -21.52
CA TRP A 234 23.56 16.42 -20.65
C TRP A 234 24.33 16.50 -19.33
N ALA A 235 24.62 15.36 -18.69
CA ALA A 235 25.40 15.33 -17.44
C ALA A 235 26.82 15.86 -17.68
N GLN A 236 27.46 15.51 -18.79
CA GLN A 236 28.77 16.05 -19.16
C GLN A 236 28.73 17.56 -19.27
N LYS A 237 27.74 18.12 -19.97
CA LYS A 237 27.54 19.56 -20.11
C LYS A 237 27.34 20.27 -18.76
N GLN A 238 26.51 19.69 -17.85
CA GLN A 238 26.32 20.26 -16.52
C GLN A 238 27.63 20.27 -15.73
N LEU A 239 28.38 19.18 -15.78
CA LEU A 239 29.69 19.07 -15.12
C LEU A 239 30.68 20.15 -15.61
N ASP A 240 30.73 20.39 -16.92
CA ASP A 240 31.59 21.42 -17.52
C ASP A 240 31.14 22.84 -17.07
N LEU A 241 29.84 23.12 -17.10
CA LEU A 241 29.27 24.39 -16.64
C LEU A 241 29.57 24.67 -15.15
N LEU A 242 29.39 23.68 -14.31
CA LEU A 242 29.66 23.78 -12.88
C LEU A 242 31.17 23.92 -12.60
N SER A 243 32.04 23.36 -13.44
CA SER A 243 33.49 23.46 -13.29
C SER A 243 34.03 24.85 -13.61
N GLN A 244 33.27 25.65 -14.37
CA GLN A 244 33.60 27.05 -14.71
C GLN A 244 33.10 28.04 -13.67
N ARG A 245 32.16 27.64 -12.77
CA ARG A 245 31.71 28.47 -11.67
C ARG A 245 32.80 28.47 -10.58
N LYS A 246 33.45 29.63 -10.36
CA LYS A 246 34.42 29.86 -9.28
C LYS A 246 33.74 30.14 -7.97
#